data_deef816598fecd1dc8729b0643cecf76
#
_entry.id   deef816598fecd1dc8729b0643cecf76
#
_cell.length_a   1.000
_cell.length_b   1.000
_cell.length_c   1.000
_cell.angle_alpha   90.00
_cell.angle_beta   90.00
_cell.angle_gamma   90.00
#
_symmetry.space_group_name_H-M   'P 1'
#
loop_
_entity.id
_entity.type
_entity.pdbx_description
1 polymer ?
#
loop_
_entity_poly.entity_id
_entity_poly.type
_entity_poly.pdbx_seq_one_letter_code
_entity_poly.pdbx_strand_id
1 'polypeptide(L)'
;MTKSDLIKRLARQFPGIRNEDARIMLDLFLAAMKESLKSGDTVELRDFGVLRVRSRSTRKGRNPKTGETVSVAARKVAYFKQSRILKGKMK
;
A
#
# COMPACT_ATOMS: atom_id res chain seq x y z
N MET A 1 -14.41 3.31 4.22
CA MET A 1 -13.65 4.13 5.19
C MET A 1 -12.56 4.91 4.47
N THR A 2 -12.55 6.21 4.68
CA THR A 2 -11.56 7.11 4.06
C THR A 2 -10.46 7.45 5.06
N LYS A 3 -9.42 8.15 4.57
CA LYS A 3 -8.36 8.69 5.42
C LYS A 3 -8.93 9.63 6.49
N SER A 4 -9.90 10.47 6.12
CA SER A 4 -10.58 11.36 7.06
C SER A 4 -11.29 10.60 8.18
N ASP A 5 -11.91 9.48 7.86
CA ASP A 5 -12.56 8.62 8.84
C ASP A 5 -11.56 8.03 9.83
N LEU A 6 -10.39 7.61 9.32
CA LEU A 6 -9.31 7.10 10.17
C LEU A 6 -8.81 8.17 11.13
N ILE A 7 -8.63 9.39 10.65
CA ILE A 7 -8.17 10.52 11.46
C ILE A 7 -9.15 10.79 12.60
N LYS A 8 -10.44 10.79 12.30
CA LYS A 8 -11.49 10.99 13.30
C LYS A 8 -11.49 9.90 14.35
N ARG A 9 -11.32 8.64 13.93
CA ARG A 9 -11.23 7.50 14.86
C ARG A 9 -10.02 7.58 15.77
N LEU A 10 -8.86 7.95 15.23
CA LEU A 10 -7.64 8.10 16.01
C LEU A 10 -7.80 9.20 17.07
N ALA A 11 -8.32 10.36 16.68
CA ALA A 11 -8.54 11.47 17.60
C ALA A 11 -9.54 11.10 18.71
N ARG A 12 -10.55 10.31 18.36
CA ARG A 12 -11.55 9.85 19.33
C ARG A 12 -10.97 8.87 20.35
N GLN A 13 -10.05 7.99 19.92
CA GLN A 13 -9.42 7.00 20.78
C GLN A 13 -8.39 7.59 21.75
N PHE A 14 -7.83 8.73 21.41
CA PHE A 14 -6.78 9.37 22.21
C PHE A 14 -7.23 10.76 22.65
N PRO A 15 -7.93 10.86 23.79
CA PRO A 15 -8.33 12.17 24.32
C PRO A 15 -7.11 13.08 24.53
N GLY A 16 -7.22 14.33 24.13
CA GLY A 16 -6.11 15.27 24.19
C GLY A 16 -5.35 15.44 22.88
N ILE A 17 -5.60 14.57 21.92
CA ILE A 17 -5.05 14.69 20.56
C ILE A 17 -6.07 15.40 19.68
N ARG A 18 -5.64 16.45 18.99
CA ARG A 18 -6.49 17.15 18.02
C ARG A 18 -6.55 16.37 16.71
N ASN A 19 -7.58 16.60 15.91
CA ASN A 19 -7.70 16.00 14.59
C ASN A 19 -6.47 16.29 13.72
N GLU A 20 -5.92 17.50 13.82
CA GLU A 20 -4.72 17.88 13.09
C GLU A 20 -3.50 17.05 13.49
N ASP A 21 -3.34 16.76 14.78
CA ASP A 21 -2.24 15.94 15.27
C ASP A 21 -2.38 14.49 14.76
N ALA A 22 -3.58 13.95 14.79
CA ALA A 22 -3.87 12.62 14.28
C ALA A 22 -3.58 12.54 12.78
N ARG A 23 -3.89 13.58 12.02
CA ARG A 23 -3.60 13.65 10.59
C ARG A 23 -2.10 13.63 10.34
N ILE A 24 -1.34 14.41 11.08
CA ILE A 24 0.13 14.47 10.95
C ILE A 24 0.73 13.11 11.26
N MET A 25 0.30 12.45 12.32
CA MET A 25 0.78 11.12 12.70
C MET A 25 0.49 10.09 11.62
N LEU A 26 -0.71 10.11 11.07
CA LEU A 26 -1.10 9.19 10.00
C LEU A 26 -0.31 9.47 8.72
N ASP A 27 -0.11 10.73 8.37
CA ASP A 27 0.69 11.11 7.20
C ASP A 27 2.14 10.65 7.33
N LEU A 28 2.73 10.78 8.50
CA LEU A 28 4.09 10.30 8.75
C LEU A 28 4.18 8.79 8.64
N PHE A 29 3.19 8.08 9.16
CA PHE A 29 3.12 6.62 9.06
C PHE A 29 3.02 6.17 7.60
N LEU A 30 2.12 6.76 6.84
CA LEU A 30 1.94 6.43 5.44
C LEU A 30 3.18 6.79 4.60
N ALA A 31 3.82 7.91 4.91
CA ALA A 31 5.04 8.33 4.23
C ALA A 31 6.18 7.33 4.47
N ALA A 32 6.32 6.82 5.69
CA ALA A 32 7.32 5.80 6.02
C ALA A 32 7.08 4.51 5.24
N MET A 33 5.82 4.09 5.13
CA MET A 33 5.45 2.91 4.34
C MET A 33 5.77 3.11 2.85
N LYS A 34 5.45 4.26 2.31
CA LYS A 34 5.73 4.60 0.91
C LYS A 34 7.22 4.55 0.60
N GLU A 35 8.03 5.11 1.48
CA GLU A 35 9.50 5.10 1.32
C GLU A 35 10.06 3.69 1.34
N SER A 36 9.61 2.84 2.25
CA SER A 36 10.04 1.45 2.31
C SER A 36 9.68 0.70 1.03
N LEU A 37 8.45 0.85 0.56
CA LEU A 37 7.98 0.20 -0.64
C LEU A 37 8.71 0.73 -1.89
N LYS A 38 8.98 2.03 -1.93
CA LYS A 38 9.74 2.64 -3.02
C LYS A 38 11.15 2.08 -3.13
N SER A 39 11.77 1.78 -1.99
CA SER A 39 13.10 1.16 -1.92
C SER A 39 13.07 -0.34 -2.21
N GLY A 40 11.90 -0.93 -2.40
CA GLY A 40 11.74 -2.36 -2.64
C GLY A 40 11.66 -3.20 -1.36
N ASP A 41 11.60 -2.55 -0.21
CA ASP A 41 11.50 -3.24 1.08
C ASP A 41 10.09 -3.74 1.33
N THR A 42 10.00 -4.77 2.16
CA THR A 42 8.73 -5.32 2.61
C THR A 42 8.28 -4.58 3.86
N VAL A 43 7.00 -4.24 3.93
CA VAL A 43 6.39 -3.65 5.13
C VAL A 43 5.54 -4.72 5.79
N GLU A 44 5.97 -5.20 6.95
CA GLU A 44 5.26 -6.21 7.71
C GLU A 44 4.53 -5.56 8.88
N LEU A 45 3.21 -5.73 8.91
CA LEU A 45 2.36 -5.29 10.00
C LEU A 45 1.83 -6.52 10.71
N ARG A 46 2.39 -6.80 11.88
CA ARG A 46 2.06 -8.00 12.65
C ARG A 46 0.55 -8.09 12.89
N ASP A 47 0.02 -9.30 12.69
CA ASP A 47 -1.40 -9.62 12.87
C ASP A 47 -2.34 -8.93 11.86
N PHE A 48 -1.81 -8.15 10.96
CA PHE A 48 -2.58 -7.47 9.92
C PHE A 48 -2.25 -8.02 8.53
N GLY A 49 -1.00 -7.90 8.12
CA GLY A 49 -0.58 -8.39 6.82
C GLY A 49 0.77 -7.85 6.41
N VAL A 50 1.13 -8.12 5.18
CA VAL A 50 2.42 -7.76 4.60
C VAL A 50 2.19 -7.03 3.29
N LEU A 51 2.84 -5.89 3.13
CA LEU A 51 2.90 -5.15 1.88
C LEU A 51 4.24 -5.43 1.21
N ARG A 52 4.19 -5.91 -0.01
CA ARG A 52 5.38 -6.25 -0.80
C ARG A 52 5.33 -5.57 -2.15
N VAL A 53 6.49 -5.42 -2.74
CA VAL A 53 6.62 -4.89 -4.10
C VAL A 53 6.86 -6.06 -5.05
N ARG A 54 6.06 -6.12 -6.10
CA ARG A 54 6.27 -7.02 -7.23
C ARG A 54 6.68 -6.23 -8.44
N SER A 55 7.70 -6.73 -9.13
CA SER A 55 8.03 -6.25 -10.46
C SER A 55 7.25 -7.07 -11.46
N ARG A 56 6.43 -6.41 -12.28
CA ARG A 56 5.86 -7.06 -13.45
C ARG A 56 6.92 -7.11 -14.52
N SER A 57 7.19 -8.31 -15.01
CA SER A 57 8.16 -8.49 -16.08
C SER A 57 7.74 -7.77 -17.35
N THR A 58 8.72 -7.43 -18.17
CA THR A 58 8.51 -6.80 -19.46
C THR A 58 7.57 -7.66 -20.31
N ARG A 59 6.51 -7.06 -20.83
CA ARG A 59 5.62 -7.73 -21.79
C ARG A 59 6.07 -7.44 -23.19
N LYS A 60 5.97 -8.44 -24.05
CA LYS A 60 6.04 -8.26 -25.49
C LYS A 60 4.61 -8.11 -25.99
N GLY A 61 4.28 -6.91 -26.46
CA GLY A 61 3.01 -6.65 -27.10
C GLY A 61 3.19 -6.63 -28.61
N ARG A 62 2.10 -6.75 -29.35
CA ARG A 62 2.13 -6.65 -30.81
C ARG A 62 1.36 -5.42 -31.24
N ASN A 63 1.99 -4.59 -32.08
CA ASN A 63 1.31 -3.44 -32.65
C ASN A 63 0.28 -3.93 -33.68
N PRO A 64 -1.02 -3.65 -33.49
CA PRO A 64 -2.06 -4.17 -34.40
C PRO A 64 -1.98 -3.59 -35.81
N LYS A 65 -1.33 -2.43 -36.00
CA LYS A 65 -1.20 -1.81 -37.32
C LYS A 65 -0.04 -2.38 -38.13
N THR A 66 1.10 -2.66 -37.49
CA THR A 66 2.33 -3.07 -38.17
C THR A 66 2.71 -4.51 -37.88
N GLY A 67 2.11 -5.12 -36.87
CA GLY A 67 2.46 -6.46 -36.42
C GLY A 67 3.78 -6.55 -35.68
N GLU A 68 4.44 -5.42 -35.43
CA GLU A 68 5.70 -5.36 -34.73
C GLU A 68 5.54 -5.68 -33.24
N THR A 69 6.54 -6.38 -32.69
CA THR A 69 6.59 -6.67 -31.26
C THR A 69 7.12 -5.45 -30.52
N VAL A 70 6.34 -4.96 -29.55
CA VAL A 70 6.70 -3.81 -28.74
C VAL A 70 6.99 -4.29 -27.32
N SER A 71 8.12 -3.88 -26.75
CA SER A 71 8.46 -4.13 -25.33
C SER A 71 7.76 -3.12 -24.45
N VAL A 72 7.02 -3.62 -23.45
CA VAL A 72 6.42 -2.79 -22.40
C VAL A 72 7.34 -2.83 -21.19
N ALA A 73 7.71 -1.65 -20.69
CA ALA A 73 8.60 -1.52 -19.55
C ALA A 73 8.07 -2.25 -18.31
N ALA A 74 8.96 -2.84 -17.55
CA ALA A 74 8.63 -3.47 -16.27
C ALA A 74 8.09 -2.41 -15.30
N ARG A 75 7.05 -2.78 -14.53
CA ARG A 75 6.44 -1.91 -13.52
C ARG A 75 6.58 -2.54 -12.14
N LYS A 76 6.81 -1.69 -11.14
CA LYS A 76 6.75 -2.11 -9.74
C LYS A 76 5.36 -1.85 -9.21
N VAL A 77 4.77 -2.86 -8.59
CA VAL A 77 3.42 -2.78 -8.03
C VAL A 77 3.47 -3.24 -6.58
N ALA A 78 2.87 -2.45 -5.70
CA ALA A 78 2.67 -2.85 -4.32
C ALA A 78 1.44 -3.76 -4.24
N TYR A 79 1.55 -4.84 -3.48
CA TYR A 79 0.41 -5.70 -3.21
C TYR A 79 0.37 -6.07 -1.74
N PHE A 80 -0.83 -6.38 -1.26
CA PHE A 80 -1.09 -6.70 0.14
C PHE A 80 -1.47 -8.16 0.29
N LYS A 81 -0.84 -8.84 1.27
CA LYS A 81 -1.22 -10.19 1.67
C LYS A 81 -1.70 -10.14 3.12
N GLN A 82 -2.94 -10.51 3.35
CA GLN A 82 -3.52 -10.53 4.69
C GLN A 82 -2.87 -11.61 5.58
N SER A 83 -2.80 -11.33 6.88
CA SER A 83 -2.34 -12.31 7.87
C SER A 83 -3.41 -13.37 8.12
N ARG A 84 -3.00 -14.49 8.73
CA ARG A 84 -3.95 -15.53 9.15
C ARG A 84 -4.97 -15.00 10.14
N ILE A 85 -4.53 -14.13 11.03
CA ILE A 85 -5.39 -13.56 12.08
C ILE A 85 -6.44 -12.67 11.45
N LEU A 86 -6.05 -11.80 10.51
CA LEU A 86 -7.00 -10.96 9.80
C LEU A 86 -7.98 -11.80 8.99
N LYS A 87 -7.49 -12.80 8.28
CA LYS A 87 -8.33 -13.71 7.49
C LYS A 87 -9.37 -14.40 8.38
N GLY A 88 -8.97 -14.83 9.57
CA GLY A 88 -9.87 -15.46 10.53
C GLY A 88 -10.98 -14.54 11.01
N LYS A 89 -10.67 -13.25 11.18
CA LYS A 89 -11.65 -12.25 11.62
C LYS A 89 -12.65 -11.85 10.54
N MET A 90 -12.35 -12.16 9.30
CA MET A 90 -13.19 -11.79 8.15
C MET A 90 -14.17 -12.88 7.73
N LYS A 91 -14.16 -14.00 8.40
CA LYS A 91 -15.12 -15.08 8.17
C LYS A 91 -16.51 -14.73 8.66
#